data_2588f303faf914fb59f169023c91fc00
#
_entry.id   2588f303faf914fb59f169023c91fc00
#
_cell.length_a   1.000
_cell.length_b   1.000
_cell.length_c   1.000
_cell.angle_alpha   90.00
_cell.angle_beta   90.00
_cell.angle_gamma   90.00
#
_symmetry.space_group_name_H-M   'P 1'
#
loop_
_entity.id
_entity.type
_entity.pdbx_description
1 polymer ?
#
loop_
_entity_poly.entity_id
_entity_poly.type
_entity_poly.pdbx_seq_one_letter_code
_entity_poly.pdbx_strand_id
1 'polypeptide(L)'
;MQTQDKVLILHGWGGSDAPHWQAELASEIAKNYGTVSFPLLDNCHFPSKNRWIKQVKQILEEFKPDTIVCHSLANTLWFWLCHEEGMQTIERLFMVSPPSLLTEEKTIKTFFPCALPQNIYAKEVQMFVSNTDPWVKMEEAKRVAKHYDIPLTIIQDAGHINADSGYGKWDLIEQLVLDKS
;
A
#
# COMPACT_ATOMS: atom_id res chain seq x y z
N MET A 1 1.95 -26.87 12.38
CA MET A 1 0.90 -26.08 11.72
C MET A 1 1.57 -24.84 11.15
N GLN A 2 1.68 -24.70 9.84
CA GLN A 2 2.08 -23.41 9.25
C GLN A 2 0.96 -22.42 9.56
N THR A 3 1.28 -21.35 10.28
CA THR A 3 0.37 -20.23 10.48
C THR A 3 0.15 -19.61 9.11
N GLN A 4 -1.10 -19.50 8.70
CA GLN A 4 -1.48 -18.88 7.45
C GLN A 4 -1.22 -17.38 7.56
N ASP A 5 -0.51 -16.78 6.59
CA ASP A 5 -0.22 -15.34 6.59
C ASP A 5 -1.51 -14.53 6.63
N LYS A 6 -1.48 -13.51 7.47
CA LYS A 6 -2.56 -12.52 7.56
C LYS A 6 -2.20 -11.33 6.68
N VAL A 7 -3.00 -11.08 5.66
CA VAL A 7 -2.79 -9.99 4.71
C VAL A 7 -3.71 -8.83 5.00
N LEU A 8 -3.14 -7.65 5.23
CA LEU A 8 -3.88 -6.39 5.31
C LEU A 8 -3.71 -5.62 4.00
N ILE A 9 -4.81 -5.30 3.33
CA ILE A 9 -4.82 -4.52 2.11
C ILE A 9 -5.33 -3.11 2.45
N LEU A 10 -4.54 -2.08 2.14
CA LEU A 10 -4.87 -0.68 2.38
C LEU A 10 -5.05 0.05 1.05
N HIS A 11 -6.27 0.55 0.83
CA HIS A 11 -6.63 1.31 -0.37
C HIS A 11 -6.15 2.76 -0.32
N GLY A 12 -6.09 3.41 -1.48
CA GLY A 12 -5.79 4.82 -1.61
C GLY A 12 -7.00 5.74 -1.49
N TRP A 13 -6.84 6.98 -1.95
CA TRP A 13 -7.91 7.97 -2.04
C TRP A 13 -9.05 7.48 -2.94
N GLY A 14 -10.27 7.59 -2.46
CA GLY A 14 -11.48 7.16 -3.17
C GLY A 14 -11.86 5.70 -3.00
N GLY A 15 -11.02 4.88 -2.35
CA GLY A 15 -11.27 3.45 -2.22
C GLY A 15 -10.67 2.62 -3.36
N SER A 16 -10.87 1.32 -3.31
CA SER A 16 -10.39 0.35 -4.32
C SER A 16 -11.36 -0.82 -4.50
N ASP A 17 -12.65 -0.51 -4.59
CA ASP A 17 -13.68 -1.52 -4.85
C ASP A 17 -13.57 -2.10 -6.28
N ALA A 18 -14.25 -3.21 -6.52
CA ALA A 18 -14.22 -3.88 -7.83
C ALA A 18 -14.58 -2.91 -8.97
N PRO A 19 -13.89 -2.97 -10.11
CA PRO A 19 -12.95 -4.01 -10.54
C PRO A 19 -11.46 -3.75 -10.23
N HIS A 20 -11.14 -3.01 -9.17
CA HIS A 20 -9.75 -2.69 -8.80
C HIS A 20 -8.99 -3.95 -8.39
N TRP A 21 -7.68 -4.05 -8.74
CA TRP A 21 -6.85 -5.22 -8.44
C TRP A 21 -6.77 -5.57 -6.94
N GLN A 22 -6.90 -4.60 -6.04
CA GLN A 22 -6.91 -4.88 -4.60
C GLN A 22 -8.15 -5.66 -4.17
N ALA A 23 -9.32 -5.39 -4.76
CA ALA A 23 -10.54 -6.15 -4.52
C ALA A 23 -10.41 -7.59 -5.07
N GLU A 24 -9.83 -7.74 -6.26
CA GLU A 24 -9.54 -9.06 -6.85
C GLU A 24 -8.54 -9.85 -5.97
N LEU A 25 -7.44 -9.22 -5.54
CA LEU A 25 -6.48 -9.83 -4.63
C LEU A 25 -7.13 -10.30 -3.32
N ALA A 26 -7.96 -9.47 -2.69
CA ALA A 26 -8.68 -9.83 -1.47
C ALA A 26 -9.57 -11.06 -1.69
N SER A 27 -10.30 -11.09 -2.81
CA SER A 27 -11.13 -12.23 -3.22
C SER A 27 -10.31 -13.49 -3.43
N GLU A 28 -9.17 -13.39 -4.10
CA GLU A 28 -8.30 -14.53 -4.39
C GLU A 28 -7.68 -15.10 -3.11
N ILE A 29 -7.21 -14.27 -2.19
CA ILE A 29 -6.73 -14.71 -0.87
C ILE A 29 -7.83 -15.47 -0.13
N ALA A 30 -9.05 -14.94 -0.09
CA ALA A 30 -10.17 -15.58 0.61
C ALA A 30 -10.56 -16.92 -0.02
N LYS A 31 -10.57 -17.05 -1.35
CA LYS A 31 -10.85 -18.30 -2.07
C LYS A 31 -9.82 -19.40 -1.76
N ASN A 32 -8.59 -19.03 -1.48
CA ASN A 32 -7.51 -19.95 -1.14
C ASN A 32 -7.34 -20.16 0.38
N TYR A 33 -8.40 -19.92 1.14
CA TYR A 33 -8.42 -20.04 2.61
C TYR A 33 -7.41 -19.12 3.33
N GLY A 34 -6.95 -18.06 2.68
CA GLY A 34 -6.11 -17.04 3.29
C GLY A 34 -6.88 -16.14 4.24
N THR A 35 -6.19 -15.57 5.21
CA THR A 35 -6.76 -14.57 6.13
C THR A 35 -6.48 -13.17 5.58
N VAL A 36 -7.51 -12.46 5.19
CA VAL A 36 -7.40 -11.11 4.62
C VAL A 36 -8.27 -10.11 5.36
N SER A 37 -7.74 -8.90 5.55
CA SER A 37 -8.49 -7.71 5.95
C SER A 37 -8.36 -6.66 4.86
N PHE A 38 -9.49 -6.22 4.31
CA PHE A 38 -9.56 -5.14 3.31
C PHE A 38 -10.58 -4.10 3.76
N PRO A 39 -10.23 -3.28 4.76
CA PRO A 39 -11.15 -2.33 5.36
C PRO A 39 -11.38 -1.11 4.46
N LEU A 40 -12.61 -0.60 4.47
CA LEU A 40 -12.87 0.75 3.97
C LEU A 40 -12.39 1.75 5.02
N LEU A 41 -11.44 2.59 4.64
CA LEU A 41 -10.93 3.64 5.52
C LEU A 41 -11.91 4.83 5.59
N ASP A 42 -11.95 5.46 6.77
CA ASP A 42 -12.90 6.53 7.09
C ASP A 42 -12.92 7.63 6.03
N ASN A 43 -14.13 7.93 5.54
CA ASN A 43 -14.39 9.00 4.58
C ASN A 43 -13.39 9.04 3.41
N CYS A 44 -13.24 7.93 2.69
CA CYS A 44 -12.17 7.73 1.69
C CYS A 44 -12.15 8.78 0.56
N HIS A 45 -13.27 9.47 0.28
CA HIS A 45 -13.34 10.55 -0.71
C HIS A 45 -12.79 11.90 -0.19
N PHE A 46 -12.87 12.12 1.13
CA PHE A 46 -12.34 13.32 1.81
C PHE A 46 -11.53 12.88 3.03
N PRO A 47 -10.41 12.17 2.82
CA PRO A 47 -9.71 11.51 3.90
C PRO A 47 -9.00 12.49 4.83
N SER A 48 -8.90 12.09 6.09
CA SER A 48 -8.10 12.77 7.10
C SER A 48 -6.96 11.86 7.54
N LYS A 49 -5.72 12.34 7.44
CA LYS A 49 -4.53 11.62 7.88
C LYS A 49 -4.68 11.06 9.30
N ASN A 50 -5.09 11.90 10.26
CA ASN A 50 -5.17 11.50 11.66
C ASN A 50 -6.26 10.45 11.92
N ARG A 51 -7.37 10.49 11.19
CA ARG A 51 -8.43 9.47 11.28
C ARG A 51 -7.95 8.14 10.69
N TRP A 52 -7.29 8.18 9.56
CA TRP A 52 -6.73 6.98 8.94
C TRP A 52 -5.62 6.35 9.80
N ILE A 53 -4.71 7.16 10.36
CA ILE A 53 -3.69 6.68 11.31
C ILE A 53 -4.37 5.96 12.48
N LYS A 54 -5.36 6.59 13.12
CA LYS A 54 -6.08 6.00 14.25
C LYS A 54 -6.75 4.67 13.90
N GLN A 55 -7.46 4.62 12.77
CA GLN A 55 -8.15 3.43 12.32
C GLN A 55 -7.16 2.29 12.02
N VAL A 56 -6.07 2.59 11.28
CA VAL A 56 -5.11 1.55 10.90
C VAL A 56 -4.29 1.09 12.11
N LYS A 57 -3.94 1.96 13.06
CA LYS A 57 -3.30 1.52 14.33
C LYS A 57 -4.16 0.50 15.05
N GLN A 58 -5.46 0.73 15.19
CA GLN A 58 -6.37 -0.23 15.79
C GLN A 58 -6.40 -1.55 15.02
N ILE A 59 -6.46 -1.50 13.68
CA ILE A 59 -6.44 -2.71 12.85
C ILE A 59 -5.12 -3.49 13.03
N LEU A 60 -3.98 -2.79 13.08
CA LEU A 60 -2.67 -3.42 13.30
C LEU A 60 -2.61 -4.14 14.66
N GLU A 61 -3.16 -3.53 15.71
CA GLU A 61 -3.21 -4.11 17.06
C GLU A 61 -4.11 -5.36 17.14
N GLU A 62 -5.28 -5.33 16.50
CA GLU A 62 -6.29 -6.39 16.56
C GLU A 62 -5.99 -7.52 15.55
N PHE A 63 -5.72 -7.17 14.30
CA PHE A 63 -5.53 -8.13 13.22
C PHE A 63 -4.13 -8.72 13.19
N LYS A 64 -3.09 -7.93 13.53
CA LYS A 64 -1.66 -8.33 13.53
C LYS A 64 -1.25 -8.96 12.20
N PRO A 65 -1.26 -8.19 11.09
CA PRO A 65 -0.91 -8.72 9.78
C PRO A 65 0.56 -9.10 9.69
N ASP A 66 0.84 -10.14 8.91
CA ASP A 66 2.21 -10.53 8.52
C ASP A 66 2.62 -9.77 7.24
N THR A 67 1.65 -9.57 6.35
CA THR A 67 1.84 -8.91 5.05
C THR A 67 0.90 -7.71 4.92
N ILE A 68 1.45 -6.59 4.45
CA ILE A 68 0.66 -5.39 4.12
C ILE A 68 0.84 -5.04 2.66
N VAL A 69 -0.27 -4.71 1.99
CA VAL A 69 -0.31 -4.30 0.58
C VAL A 69 -0.91 -2.91 0.49
N CYS A 70 -0.08 -1.92 0.16
CA CYS A 70 -0.49 -0.52 0.04
C CYS A 70 -0.63 -0.10 -1.42
N HIS A 71 -1.69 0.64 -1.74
CA HIS A 71 -1.85 1.33 -3.02
C HIS A 71 -1.98 2.84 -2.83
N SER A 72 -1.28 3.61 -3.68
CA SER A 72 -1.43 5.07 -3.77
C SER A 72 -1.24 5.76 -2.40
N LEU A 73 -2.22 6.53 -1.93
CA LEU A 73 -2.19 7.28 -0.66
C LEU A 73 -1.94 6.39 0.58
N ALA A 74 -2.25 5.09 0.50
CA ALA A 74 -1.93 4.15 1.58
C ALA A 74 -0.42 4.02 1.82
N ASN A 75 0.43 4.23 0.82
CA ASN A 75 1.88 4.25 1.00
C ASN A 75 2.31 5.47 1.84
N THR A 76 1.72 6.64 1.58
CA THR A 76 1.95 7.84 2.39
C THR A 76 1.45 7.64 3.82
N LEU A 77 0.28 7.00 3.98
CA LEU A 77 -0.24 6.63 5.29
C LEU A 77 0.72 5.70 6.04
N TRP A 78 1.30 4.71 5.35
CA TRP A 78 2.31 3.83 5.97
C TRP A 78 3.54 4.60 6.45
N PHE A 79 4.02 5.56 5.65
CA PHE A 79 5.12 6.42 6.10
C PHE A 79 4.75 7.23 7.36
N TRP A 80 3.53 7.75 7.44
CA TRP A 80 3.05 8.44 8.64
C TRP A 80 2.94 7.50 9.85
N LEU A 81 2.45 6.29 9.66
CA LEU A 81 2.42 5.27 10.71
C LEU A 81 3.82 4.94 11.22
N CYS A 82 4.81 4.88 10.34
CA CYS A 82 6.21 4.64 10.71
C CYS A 82 6.83 5.76 11.55
N HIS A 83 6.23 6.96 11.61
CA HIS A 83 6.63 8.02 12.53
C HIS A 83 5.98 7.88 13.93
N GLU A 84 4.97 7.02 14.08
CA GLU A 84 4.29 6.78 15.33
C GLU A 84 5.11 5.88 16.27
N GLU A 85 4.94 6.08 17.57
CA GLU A 85 5.56 5.18 18.56
C GLU A 85 4.87 3.84 18.62
N GLY A 86 5.65 2.78 18.94
CA GLY A 86 5.12 1.43 19.14
C GLY A 86 4.87 0.64 17.87
N MET A 87 5.35 1.09 16.72
CA MET A 87 5.24 0.34 15.47
C MET A 87 5.98 -1.00 15.58
N GLN A 88 5.28 -2.07 15.18
CA GLN A 88 5.87 -3.41 15.10
C GLN A 88 6.35 -3.69 13.67
N THR A 89 7.43 -4.43 13.54
CA THR A 89 7.96 -4.84 12.24
C THR A 89 7.12 -5.99 11.68
N ILE A 90 6.59 -5.80 10.49
CA ILE A 90 5.87 -6.83 9.71
C ILE A 90 6.85 -7.66 8.88
N GLU A 91 6.40 -8.81 8.38
CA GLU A 91 7.25 -9.65 7.51
C GLU A 91 7.41 -9.04 6.12
N ARG A 92 6.29 -8.72 5.44
CA ARG A 92 6.31 -8.25 4.04
C ARG A 92 5.47 -7.00 3.81
N LEU A 93 6.02 -6.06 3.06
CA LEU A 93 5.33 -4.85 2.60
C LEU A 93 5.40 -4.74 1.08
N PHE A 94 4.24 -4.64 0.44
CA PHE A 94 4.11 -4.34 -0.98
C PHE A 94 3.63 -2.90 -1.16
N MET A 95 4.45 -2.09 -1.81
CA MET A 95 4.18 -0.68 -2.07
C MET A 95 3.86 -0.48 -3.54
N VAL A 96 2.62 -0.15 -3.87
CA VAL A 96 2.17 0.04 -5.25
C VAL A 96 1.80 1.50 -5.50
N SER A 97 2.41 2.10 -6.51
CA SER A 97 2.15 3.49 -6.96
C SER A 97 2.14 4.52 -5.82
N PRO A 98 3.19 4.61 -4.99
CA PRO A 98 3.27 5.67 -3.98
C PRO A 98 3.28 7.04 -4.67
N PRO A 99 2.42 7.99 -4.24
CA PRO A 99 2.41 9.33 -4.81
C PRO A 99 3.64 10.13 -4.37
N SER A 100 3.87 11.27 -5.04
CA SER A 100 4.90 12.22 -4.64
C SER A 100 4.73 12.65 -3.18
N LEU A 101 5.84 12.74 -2.45
CA LEU A 101 5.87 13.21 -1.06
C LEU A 101 5.46 14.69 -0.91
N LEU A 102 5.41 15.42 -2.03
CA LEU A 102 5.07 16.83 -2.13
C LEU A 102 3.77 17.08 -2.90
N THR A 103 2.87 16.09 -2.93
CA THR A 103 1.56 16.22 -3.60
C THR A 103 0.78 17.43 -3.09
N GLU A 104 0.27 18.27 -4.01
CA GLU A 104 -0.45 19.52 -3.69
C GLU A 104 -1.97 19.41 -3.81
N GLU A 105 -2.51 18.19 -4.02
CA GLU A 105 -3.95 17.96 -4.13
C GLU A 105 -4.68 18.36 -2.84
N LYS A 106 -5.60 19.32 -2.94
CA LYS A 106 -6.27 19.95 -1.79
C LYS A 106 -7.07 18.98 -0.95
N THR A 107 -7.70 17.98 -1.57
CA THR A 107 -8.58 17.02 -0.88
C THR A 107 -7.80 16.12 0.07
N ILE A 108 -6.55 15.81 -0.28
CA ILE A 108 -5.67 14.93 0.52
C ILE A 108 -4.52 15.69 1.20
N LYS A 109 -4.60 17.01 1.26
CA LYS A 109 -3.54 17.89 1.80
C LYS A 109 -3.09 17.57 3.23
N THR A 110 -3.92 16.89 4.03
CA THR A 110 -3.53 16.53 5.40
C THR A 110 -2.42 15.48 5.45
N PHE A 111 -2.17 14.77 4.35
CA PHE A 111 -1.11 13.78 4.23
C PHE A 111 0.21 14.37 3.75
N PHE A 112 0.23 15.62 3.27
CA PHE A 112 1.38 16.22 2.62
C PHE A 112 1.75 17.59 3.22
N PRO A 113 3.04 18.00 3.15
CA PRO A 113 4.16 17.17 2.70
C PRO A 113 4.42 15.99 3.64
N CYS A 114 4.93 14.88 3.11
CA CYS A 114 5.30 13.71 3.90
C CYS A 114 6.82 13.55 3.92
N ALA A 115 7.40 13.41 5.10
CA ALA A 115 8.80 13.05 5.24
C ALA A 115 8.98 11.53 5.21
N LEU A 116 10.07 11.04 4.61
CA LEU A 116 10.41 9.64 4.70
C LEU A 116 10.78 9.27 6.15
N PRO A 117 10.18 8.24 6.74
CA PRO A 117 10.54 7.76 8.07
C PRO A 117 11.96 7.15 8.07
N GLN A 118 12.61 7.16 9.21
CA GLN A 118 13.93 6.54 9.35
C GLN A 118 13.85 5.01 9.16
N ASN A 119 12.80 4.37 9.64
CA ASN A 119 12.54 2.94 9.53
C ASN A 119 11.22 2.70 8.82
N ILE A 120 11.16 1.69 7.95
CA ILE A 120 9.93 1.32 7.22
C ILE A 120 9.14 0.19 7.92
N TYR A 121 9.68 -0.37 8.99
CA TYR A 121 9.08 -1.42 9.81
C TYR A 121 8.55 -2.64 9.03
N ALA A 122 9.31 -3.09 8.05
CA ALA A 122 9.07 -4.32 7.31
C ALA A 122 10.40 -5.02 7.04
N LYS A 123 10.43 -6.36 7.10
CA LYS A 123 11.65 -7.15 6.84
C LYS A 123 11.93 -7.25 5.34
N GLU A 124 10.87 -7.47 4.57
CA GLU A 124 10.92 -7.54 3.11
C GLU A 124 10.00 -6.49 2.52
N VAL A 125 10.51 -5.71 1.60
CA VAL A 125 9.74 -4.65 0.93
C VAL A 125 9.92 -4.78 -0.57
N GLN A 126 8.83 -4.67 -1.31
CA GLN A 126 8.84 -4.58 -2.77
C GLN A 126 8.03 -3.34 -3.21
N MET A 127 8.57 -2.59 -4.16
CA MET A 127 7.93 -1.40 -4.68
C MET A 127 7.64 -1.53 -6.17
N PHE A 128 6.40 -1.21 -6.56
CA PHE A 128 5.91 -1.26 -7.94
C PHE A 128 5.46 0.13 -8.36
N VAL A 129 5.97 0.60 -9.49
CA VAL A 129 5.63 1.92 -10.05
C VAL A 129 5.44 1.82 -11.55
N SER A 130 4.71 2.76 -12.12
CA SER A 130 4.58 2.92 -13.57
C SER A 130 5.40 4.09 -14.08
N ASN A 131 5.99 3.94 -15.26
CA ASN A 131 6.70 5.04 -15.94
C ASN A 131 5.75 6.16 -16.41
N THR A 132 4.43 5.91 -16.42
CA THR A 132 3.39 6.87 -16.82
C THR A 132 2.47 7.28 -15.67
N ASP A 133 2.87 7.04 -14.42
CA ASP A 133 2.08 7.43 -13.25
C ASP A 133 2.00 8.96 -13.15
N PRO A 134 0.79 9.57 -13.15
CA PRO A 134 0.65 11.01 -13.07
C PRO A 134 0.92 11.59 -11.68
N TRP A 135 0.97 10.77 -10.64
CA TRP A 135 1.10 11.21 -9.24
C TRP A 135 2.53 11.23 -8.72
N VAL A 136 3.49 10.66 -9.46
CA VAL A 136 4.89 10.62 -9.04
C VAL A 136 5.83 10.65 -10.23
N LYS A 137 6.92 11.40 -10.13
CA LYS A 137 7.99 11.33 -11.12
C LYS A 137 8.87 10.11 -10.86
N MET A 138 9.31 9.46 -11.93
CA MET A 138 10.15 8.26 -11.85
C MET A 138 11.44 8.47 -11.02
N GLU A 139 12.04 9.67 -11.12
CA GLU A 139 13.22 10.01 -10.35
C GLU A 139 12.95 10.04 -8.84
N GLU A 140 11.76 10.48 -8.43
CA GLU A 140 11.35 10.46 -7.02
C GLU A 140 11.10 9.03 -6.53
N ALA A 141 10.39 8.23 -7.31
CA ALA A 141 10.18 6.82 -6.99
C ALA A 141 11.50 6.06 -6.81
N LYS A 142 12.46 6.27 -7.72
CA LYS A 142 13.82 5.70 -7.62
C LYS A 142 14.55 6.17 -6.37
N ARG A 143 14.41 7.45 -5.97
CA ARG A 143 15.02 7.97 -4.73
C ARG A 143 14.45 7.29 -3.48
N VAL A 144 13.14 7.09 -3.42
CA VAL A 144 12.48 6.40 -2.31
C VAL A 144 12.97 4.96 -2.21
N ALA A 145 12.98 4.22 -3.33
CA ALA A 145 13.47 2.85 -3.38
C ALA A 145 14.95 2.75 -2.95
N LYS A 146 15.81 3.66 -3.44
CA LYS A 146 17.22 3.73 -3.06
C LYS A 146 17.41 4.09 -1.58
N HIS A 147 16.59 4.98 -1.03
CA HIS A 147 16.70 5.40 0.37
C HIS A 147 16.57 4.23 1.34
N TYR A 148 15.69 3.26 1.01
CA TYR A 148 15.46 2.07 1.83
C TYR A 148 16.18 0.82 1.30
N ASP A 149 16.95 0.92 0.22
CA ASP A 149 17.61 -0.21 -0.44
C ASP A 149 16.62 -1.34 -0.80
N ILE A 150 15.46 -0.97 -1.36
CA ILE A 150 14.40 -1.91 -1.70
C ILE A 150 14.30 -2.16 -3.21
N PRO A 151 13.92 -3.38 -3.63
CA PRO A 151 13.66 -3.70 -5.03
C PRO A 151 12.57 -2.81 -5.63
N LEU A 152 12.82 -2.24 -6.79
CA LEU A 152 11.89 -1.42 -7.57
C LEU A 152 11.54 -2.12 -8.88
N THR A 153 10.27 -2.48 -9.05
CA THR A 153 9.72 -2.98 -10.32
C THR A 153 9.03 -1.87 -11.07
N ILE A 154 9.52 -1.56 -12.27
CA ILE A 154 8.93 -0.54 -13.14
C ILE A 154 8.04 -1.22 -14.17
N ILE A 155 6.74 -0.89 -14.16
CA ILE A 155 5.75 -1.40 -15.09
C ILE A 155 5.55 -0.36 -16.18
N GLN A 156 5.65 -0.79 -17.44
CA GLN A 156 5.53 0.11 -18.58
C GLN A 156 4.06 0.44 -18.85
N ASP A 157 3.78 1.72 -19.08
CA ASP A 157 2.49 2.25 -19.54
C ASP A 157 1.28 1.84 -18.68
N ALA A 158 1.51 1.67 -17.36
CA ALA A 158 0.50 1.17 -16.43
C ALA A 158 -0.30 2.28 -15.71
N GLY A 159 -0.11 3.56 -16.08
CA GLY A 159 -0.79 4.68 -15.43
C GLY A 159 -0.56 4.65 -13.91
N HIS A 160 -1.63 4.79 -13.13
CA HIS A 160 -1.56 4.73 -11.66
C HIS A 160 -1.77 3.32 -11.08
N ILE A 161 -1.68 2.28 -11.92
CA ILE A 161 -1.92 0.88 -11.55
C ILE A 161 -3.24 0.74 -10.76
N ASN A 162 -4.31 1.27 -11.32
CA ASN A 162 -5.66 1.27 -10.75
C ASN A 162 -6.69 0.76 -11.77
N ALA A 163 -7.97 0.69 -11.40
CA ALA A 163 -9.04 0.25 -12.29
C ALA A 163 -9.13 1.10 -13.58
N ASP A 164 -8.97 2.41 -13.47
CA ASP A 164 -9.00 3.33 -14.63
C ASP A 164 -7.84 3.09 -15.60
N SER A 165 -6.73 2.55 -15.10
CA SER A 165 -5.58 2.14 -15.91
C SER A 165 -5.68 0.70 -16.43
N GLY A 166 -6.84 0.03 -16.22
CA GLY A 166 -7.09 -1.34 -16.66
C GLY A 166 -6.59 -2.43 -15.71
N TYR A 167 -6.20 -2.06 -14.47
CA TYR A 167 -5.74 -3.02 -13.45
C TYR A 167 -6.91 -3.53 -12.60
N GLY A 168 -7.54 -4.60 -13.11
CA GLY A 168 -8.42 -5.49 -12.37
C GLY A 168 -7.64 -6.69 -11.85
N LYS A 169 -7.82 -7.89 -12.45
CA LYS A 169 -6.97 -9.02 -12.10
C LYS A 169 -5.50 -8.74 -12.46
N TRP A 170 -4.61 -8.86 -11.48
CA TRP A 170 -3.18 -8.62 -11.64
C TRP A 170 -2.36 -9.81 -11.13
N ASP A 171 -2.11 -10.75 -12.03
CA ASP A 171 -1.50 -12.04 -11.70
C ASP A 171 -0.13 -11.92 -10.99
N LEU A 172 0.67 -10.91 -11.34
CA LEU A 172 1.98 -10.69 -10.70
C LEU A 172 1.85 -10.45 -9.19
N ILE A 173 0.99 -9.52 -8.77
CA ILE A 173 0.83 -9.21 -7.34
C ILE A 173 0.16 -10.37 -6.60
N GLU A 174 -0.79 -11.06 -7.24
CA GLU A 174 -1.43 -12.24 -6.68
C GLU A 174 -0.41 -13.32 -6.39
N GLN A 175 0.46 -13.66 -7.36
CA GLN A 175 1.53 -14.64 -7.19
C GLN A 175 2.46 -14.24 -6.04
N LEU A 176 2.98 -13.02 -6.05
CA LEU A 176 3.94 -12.55 -5.03
C LEU A 176 3.35 -12.53 -3.62
N VAL A 177 2.08 -12.19 -3.45
CA VAL A 177 1.42 -12.16 -2.14
C VAL A 177 1.07 -13.58 -1.68
N LEU A 178 0.63 -14.46 -2.60
CA LEU A 178 0.24 -15.83 -2.28
C LEU A 178 1.43 -16.79 -2.17
N ASP A 179 2.54 -16.52 -2.89
CA ASP A 179 3.74 -17.33 -2.80
C ASP A 179 4.37 -17.19 -1.40
N LYS A 180 4.45 -18.32 -0.72
CA LYS A 180 5.23 -18.48 0.51
C LYS A 180 6.63 -18.89 0.11
N SER A 181 7.55 -17.95 0.10
CA SER A 181 8.98 -18.22 -0.02
C SER A 181 9.48 -19.06 1.16
#